data_5b4fd3b9bc69b6e95a9c16a81da11e09
#
_entry.id   5b4fd3b9bc69b6e95a9c16a81da11e09
#
_cell.length_a   1.000
_cell.length_b   1.000
_cell.length_c   1.000
_cell.angle_alpha   90.00
_cell.angle_beta   90.00
_cell.angle_gamma   90.00
#
_symmetry.space_group_name_H-M   'P 1'
#
loop_
_entity.id
_entity.type
_entity.pdbx_description
1 polymer ?
#
loop_
_entity_poly.entity_id
_entity_poly.type
_entity_poly.pdbx_seq_one_letter_code
_entity_poly.pdbx_strand_id
1 'polypeptide(L)'
;MLVRGVGDVGSAVAVALFRAGYHVALHDEPAPATIRRGMAFADAVFDGTAMLDGLTAQRAETAVELHRALTRREALPVTAWPFPDMLQAAEWSAIIDARMRKRDVPERQRGMAPLTIGLGPNFVAGATVDFAIETSWGDRLGAVIDAGPTLPLAGEPRPIGGAGRVRFVYAPAAGGFDTSAQIGEQVEENAVIAAVAGVSLRAPIAGVIRGLTRAGVEVAVRTKVIEVDPRSDPAAAFGLGERPRRIAEGVLRALATSRITRTNVTGRRQTAGVPTSIAT
;
A
#
# COMPACT_ATOMS: atom_id res chain seq x y z
N MET A 1 10.35 3.17 -9.31
CA MET A 1 9.02 3.66 -8.97
C MET A 1 8.83 3.62 -7.46
N LEU A 2 8.10 4.59 -6.91
CA LEU A 2 7.81 4.66 -5.48
C LEU A 2 6.32 4.40 -5.23
N VAL A 3 6.00 3.38 -4.43
CA VAL A 3 4.64 3.09 -3.97
C VAL A 3 4.52 3.54 -2.52
N ARG A 4 3.64 4.50 -2.25
CA ARG A 4 3.33 4.98 -0.90
C ARG A 4 2.18 4.19 -0.32
N GLY A 5 2.42 3.50 0.78
CA GLY A 5 1.47 2.61 1.45
C GLY A 5 1.88 1.15 1.36
N VAL A 6 2.09 0.51 2.52
CA VAL A 6 2.45 -0.91 2.65
C VAL A 6 1.23 -1.82 2.91
N GLY A 7 0.01 -1.26 2.91
CA GLY A 7 -1.22 -2.03 3.08
C GLY A 7 -1.51 -2.97 1.90
N ASP A 8 -2.64 -3.69 1.96
CA ASP A 8 -3.04 -4.70 0.96
C ASP A 8 -3.04 -4.17 -0.49
N VAL A 9 -3.50 -2.93 -0.70
CA VAL A 9 -3.52 -2.31 -2.04
C VAL A 9 -2.12 -1.94 -2.51
N GLY A 10 -1.32 -1.24 -1.67
CA GLY A 10 0.04 -0.84 -2.05
C GLY A 10 0.95 -2.04 -2.28
N SER A 11 0.81 -3.07 -1.47
CA SER A 11 1.55 -4.33 -1.63
C SER A 11 1.19 -5.04 -2.94
N ALA A 12 -0.10 -5.12 -3.30
CA ALA A 12 -0.52 -5.69 -4.57
C ALA A 12 0.02 -4.90 -5.79
N VAL A 13 0.02 -3.57 -5.70
CA VAL A 13 0.62 -2.70 -6.72
C VAL A 13 2.12 -2.97 -6.84
N ALA A 14 2.84 -3.03 -5.72
CA ALA A 14 4.28 -3.30 -5.73
C ALA A 14 4.61 -4.67 -6.34
N VAL A 15 3.85 -5.72 -5.99
CA VAL A 15 3.98 -7.07 -6.59
C VAL A 15 3.77 -7.01 -8.11
N ALA A 16 2.70 -6.36 -8.57
CA ALA A 16 2.37 -6.26 -9.99
C ALA A 16 3.46 -5.51 -10.78
N LEU A 17 3.93 -4.39 -10.26
CA LEU A 17 5.01 -3.60 -10.85
C LEU A 17 6.33 -4.36 -10.88
N PHE A 18 6.69 -5.02 -9.78
CA PHE A 18 7.92 -5.82 -9.70
C PHE A 18 7.91 -6.96 -10.72
N ARG A 19 6.80 -7.70 -10.83
CA ARG A 19 6.62 -8.77 -11.83
C ARG A 19 6.62 -8.25 -13.26
N ALA A 20 6.13 -7.03 -13.47
CA ALA A 20 6.19 -6.36 -14.77
C ALA A 20 7.60 -5.84 -15.13
N GLY A 21 8.60 -6.04 -14.27
CA GLY A 21 9.99 -5.70 -14.55
C GLY A 21 10.43 -4.31 -14.08
N TYR A 22 9.60 -3.58 -13.34
CA TYR A 22 9.96 -2.27 -12.79
C TYR A 22 10.82 -2.39 -11.52
N HIS A 23 11.68 -1.39 -11.27
CA HIS A 23 12.37 -1.19 -10.00
C HIS A 23 11.42 -0.46 -9.06
N VAL A 24 11.03 -1.10 -7.96
CA VAL A 24 9.97 -0.64 -7.07
C VAL A 24 10.46 -0.55 -5.65
N ALA A 25 10.15 0.54 -4.97
CA ALA A 25 10.26 0.65 -3.51
C ALA A 25 8.89 0.92 -2.91
N LEU A 26 8.65 0.37 -1.73
CA LEU A 26 7.52 0.66 -0.86
C LEU A 26 7.94 1.68 0.21
N HIS A 27 7.02 2.56 0.58
CA HIS A 27 7.23 3.55 1.63
C HIS A 27 5.96 3.71 2.46
N ASP A 28 6.11 3.78 3.78
CA ASP A 28 5.02 4.11 4.70
C ASP A 28 5.56 4.84 5.94
N GLU A 29 4.68 5.10 6.89
CA GLU A 29 5.02 5.60 8.23
C GLU A 29 5.79 4.53 9.02
N PRO A 30 6.56 4.92 10.07
CA PRO A 30 7.30 3.97 10.91
C PRO A 30 6.43 2.96 11.65
N ALA A 31 5.14 3.25 11.88
CA ALA A 31 4.21 2.38 12.60
C ALA A 31 2.84 2.35 11.89
N PRO A 32 2.73 1.78 10.68
CA PRO A 32 1.50 1.76 9.92
C PRO A 32 0.42 0.92 10.62
N ALA A 33 -0.78 1.50 10.82
CA ALA A 33 -1.93 0.82 11.42
C ALA A 33 -2.64 -0.13 10.42
N THR A 34 -1.89 -0.89 9.66
CA THR A 34 -2.41 -1.84 8.67
C THR A 34 -2.96 -3.07 9.36
N ILE A 35 -4.25 -3.40 9.09
CA ILE A 35 -4.88 -4.57 9.71
C ILE A 35 -4.70 -5.87 8.90
N ARG A 36 -4.72 -5.81 7.55
CA ARG A 36 -4.61 -6.99 6.67
C ARG A 36 -3.17 -7.38 6.42
N ARG A 37 -2.40 -7.61 7.51
CA ARG A 37 -0.96 -7.86 7.45
C ARG A 37 -0.60 -9.15 6.71
N GLY A 38 -1.39 -10.21 6.81
CA GLY A 38 -1.24 -11.43 6.01
C GLY A 38 -1.46 -11.25 4.49
N MET A 39 -1.96 -10.08 4.09
CA MET A 39 -2.22 -9.70 2.69
C MET A 39 -1.36 -8.51 2.24
N ALA A 40 -0.30 -8.19 2.98
CA ALA A 40 0.47 -6.96 2.82
C ALA A 40 1.94 -7.16 3.22
N PHE A 41 2.79 -6.24 2.81
CA PHE A 41 4.19 -6.17 3.26
C PHE A 41 4.38 -5.32 4.53
N ALA A 42 3.29 -4.98 5.23
CA ALA A 42 3.35 -4.07 6.38
C ALA A 42 4.27 -4.55 7.49
N ASP A 43 4.36 -5.86 7.73
CA ASP A 43 5.23 -6.42 8.76
C ASP A 43 6.73 -6.23 8.46
N ALA A 44 7.12 -6.00 7.19
CA ALA A 44 8.50 -5.65 6.85
C ALA A 44 8.98 -4.35 7.51
N VAL A 45 8.07 -3.41 7.78
CA VAL A 45 8.40 -2.15 8.50
C VAL A 45 8.84 -2.42 9.93
N PHE A 46 8.31 -3.46 10.56
CA PHE A 46 8.58 -3.81 11.97
C PHE A 46 9.66 -4.89 12.11
N ASP A 47 9.53 -5.99 11.34
CA ASP A 47 10.34 -7.18 11.48
C ASP A 47 11.54 -7.22 10.52
N GLY A 48 11.71 -6.16 9.71
CA GLY A 48 12.76 -6.09 8.70
C GLY A 48 12.44 -6.84 7.42
N THR A 49 11.57 -7.86 7.45
CA THR A 49 11.17 -8.64 6.28
C THR A 49 9.69 -9.06 6.34
N ALA A 50 9.07 -9.23 5.18
CA ALA A 50 7.76 -9.86 5.03
C ALA A 50 7.67 -10.60 3.69
N MET A 51 6.85 -11.64 3.63
CA MET A 51 6.60 -12.40 2.40
C MET A 51 5.14 -12.24 1.98
N LEU A 52 4.93 -12.04 0.69
CA LEU A 52 3.60 -11.99 0.09
C LEU A 52 3.66 -12.52 -1.35
N ASP A 53 2.80 -13.48 -1.68
CA ASP A 53 2.64 -14.01 -3.04
C ASP A 53 3.99 -14.45 -3.69
N GLY A 54 4.87 -15.08 -2.88
CA GLY A 54 6.18 -15.58 -3.30
C GLY A 54 7.27 -14.50 -3.46
N LEU A 55 7.00 -13.25 -3.11
CA LEU A 55 8.01 -12.18 -3.09
C LEU A 55 8.34 -11.81 -1.65
N THR A 56 9.62 -11.49 -1.42
CA THR A 56 10.11 -10.94 -0.15
C THR A 56 10.17 -9.42 -0.25
N ALA A 57 9.66 -8.73 0.76
CA ALA A 57 9.96 -7.33 1.02
C ALA A 57 11.00 -7.25 2.13
N GLN A 58 11.96 -6.33 2.01
CA GLN A 58 13.03 -6.13 2.97
C GLN A 58 13.14 -4.64 3.33
N ARG A 59 13.20 -4.35 4.62
CA ARG A 59 13.38 -2.99 5.11
C ARG A 59 14.77 -2.49 4.75
N ALA A 60 14.84 -1.31 4.17
CA ALA A 60 16.07 -0.58 3.89
C ALA A 60 16.20 0.59 4.86
N GLU A 61 17.28 0.60 5.64
CA GLU A 61 17.55 1.64 6.65
C GLU A 61 18.41 2.78 6.08
N THR A 62 19.09 2.53 4.97
CA THR A 62 20.01 3.49 4.36
C THR A 62 19.75 3.62 2.85
N ALA A 63 20.15 4.77 2.28
CA ALA A 63 20.07 4.99 0.83
C ALA A 63 20.92 3.98 0.04
N VAL A 64 22.01 3.49 0.62
CA VAL A 64 22.86 2.46 0.00
C VAL A 64 22.11 1.13 -0.11
N GLU A 65 21.41 0.73 0.96
CA GLU A 65 20.59 -0.49 0.96
C GLU A 65 19.44 -0.38 -0.02
N LEU A 66 18.72 0.76 -0.01
CA LEU A 66 17.65 1.05 -0.97
C LEU A 66 18.14 0.91 -2.42
N HIS A 67 19.25 1.56 -2.74
CA HIS A 67 19.83 1.53 -4.10
C HIS A 67 20.27 0.12 -4.51
N ARG A 68 20.87 -0.63 -3.58
CA ARG A 68 21.27 -2.02 -3.79
C ARG A 68 20.07 -2.90 -4.07
N ALA A 69 19.00 -2.80 -3.26
CA ALA A 69 17.80 -3.60 -3.43
C ALA A 69 17.07 -3.26 -4.74
N LEU A 70 16.95 -1.97 -5.08
CA LEU A 70 16.39 -1.53 -6.36
C LEU A 70 17.18 -2.10 -7.55
N THR A 71 18.52 -2.13 -7.49
CA THR A 71 19.38 -2.60 -8.58
C THR A 71 19.33 -4.11 -8.73
N ARG A 72 19.46 -4.85 -7.62
CA ARG A 72 19.51 -6.33 -7.64
C ARG A 72 18.17 -6.98 -7.91
N ARG A 73 17.09 -6.35 -7.46
CA ARG A 73 15.72 -6.86 -7.56
C ARG A 73 15.54 -8.28 -6.98
N GLU A 74 16.27 -8.60 -5.93
CA GLU A 74 16.13 -9.86 -5.17
C GLU A 74 14.95 -9.78 -4.18
N ALA A 75 14.70 -8.58 -3.66
CA ALA A 75 13.60 -8.26 -2.77
C ALA A 75 13.05 -6.87 -3.08
N LEU A 76 11.82 -6.59 -2.63
CA LEU A 76 11.20 -5.27 -2.66
C LEU A 76 11.72 -4.45 -1.46
N PRO A 77 12.45 -3.34 -1.66
CA PRO A 77 12.81 -2.48 -0.54
C PRO A 77 11.59 -1.79 0.04
N VAL A 78 11.52 -1.79 1.37
CA VAL A 78 10.52 -1.06 2.17
C VAL A 78 11.26 -0.03 3.02
N THR A 79 10.77 1.21 3.06
CA THR A 79 11.33 2.26 3.89
C THR A 79 10.25 2.91 4.75
N ALA A 80 10.66 3.44 5.89
CA ALA A 80 9.80 4.20 6.81
C ALA A 80 10.41 5.58 7.12
N TRP A 81 11.16 6.14 6.16
CA TRP A 81 11.81 7.44 6.29
C TRP A 81 10.80 8.57 6.15
N PRO A 82 11.14 9.81 6.59
CA PRO A 82 10.35 10.98 6.22
C PRO A 82 10.19 11.07 4.70
N PHE A 83 8.97 11.36 4.24
CA PHE A 83 8.68 11.35 2.80
C PHE A 83 9.55 12.32 1.96
N PRO A 84 9.93 13.53 2.47
CA PRO A 84 10.88 14.39 1.75
C PRO A 84 12.24 13.72 1.52
N ASP A 85 12.74 12.94 2.49
CA ASP A 85 14.01 12.24 2.37
C ASP A 85 13.90 11.09 1.35
N MET A 86 12.77 10.41 1.35
CA MET A 86 12.48 9.37 0.35
C MET A 86 12.41 9.94 -1.07
N LEU A 87 11.87 11.15 -1.26
CA LEU A 87 11.85 11.81 -2.57
C LEU A 87 13.26 12.10 -3.08
N GLN A 88 14.19 12.43 -2.19
CA GLN A 88 15.58 12.76 -2.53
C GLN A 88 16.47 11.52 -2.69
N ALA A 89 16.05 10.38 -2.15
CA ALA A 89 16.86 9.16 -2.13
C ALA A 89 17.11 8.53 -3.50
N ALA A 90 16.26 8.80 -4.50
CA ALA A 90 16.40 8.28 -5.86
C ALA A 90 15.61 9.13 -6.87
N GLU A 91 15.95 8.99 -8.17
CA GLU A 91 15.13 9.53 -9.25
C GLU A 91 13.91 8.62 -9.49
N TRP A 92 12.75 9.07 -9.04
CA TRP A 92 11.49 8.33 -9.17
C TRP A 92 10.82 8.64 -10.51
N SER A 93 10.75 7.66 -11.41
CA SER A 93 10.02 7.79 -12.68
C SER A 93 8.50 7.87 -12.49
N ALA A 94 7.99 7.30 -11.40
CA ALA A 94 6.59 7.42 -11.00
C ALA A 94 6.45 7.34 -9.47
N ILE A 95 5.44 8.05 -8.94
CA ILE A 95 4.96 7.94 -7.56
C ILE A 95 3.52 7.46 -7.61
N ILE A 96 3.22 6.39 -6.87
CA ILE A 96 1.88 5.80 -6.75
C ILE A 96 1.42 5.93 -5.29
N ASP A 97 0.39 6.73 -5.03
CA ASP A 97 -0.17 6.86 -3.69
C ASP A 97 -1.25 5.81 -3.45
N ALA A 98 -0.88 4.79 -2.71
CA ALA A 98 -1.71 3.65 -2.32
C ALA A 98 -2.02 3.63 -0.81
N ARG A 99 -1.84 4.75 -0.08
CA ARG A 99 -2.10 4.84 1.36
C ARG A 99 -3.56 4.66 1.73
N MET A 100 -4.47 4.79 0.75
CA MET A 100 -5.91 4.58 0.94
C MET A 100 -6.53 5.43 2.05
N ARG A 101 -6.06 6.66 2.23
CA ARG A 101 -6.58 7.65 3.19
C ARG A 101 -7.94 8.19 2.72
N LYS A 102 -8.99 7.42 2.97
CA LYS A 102 -10.32 7.61 2.35
C LYS A 102 -11.07 8.85 2.83
N ARG A 103 -10.69 9.42 3.97
CA ARG A 103 -11.37 10.56 4.60
C ARG A 103 -10.57 11.85 4.53
N ASP A 104 -9.31 11.77 4.16
CA ASP A 104 -8.41 12.93 4.07
C ASP A 104 -8.40 13.44 2.64
N VAL A 105 -8.18 14.74 2.50
CA VAL A 105 -7.85 15.32 1.20
C VAL A 105 -6.35 15.07 0.96
N PRO A 106 -5.98 14.30 -0.06
CA PRO A 106 -4.57 14.04 -0.33
C PRO A 106 -3.86 15.32 -0.76
N GLU A 107 -2.61 15.48 -0.34
CA GLU A 107 -1.75 16.54 -0.84
C GLU A 107 -1.58 16.43 -2.36
N ARG A 108 -1.37 17.58 -3.03
CA ARG A 108 -1.07 17.60 -4.46
C ARG A 108 0.29 16.93 -4.70
N GLN A 109 0.32 15.88 -5.50
CA GLN A 109 1.54 15.13 -5.84
C GLN A 109 1.97 15.34 -7.29
N ARG A 110 1.09 15.89 -8.12
CA ARG A 110 1.39 16.17 -9.51
C ARG A 110 2.61 17.08 -9.64
N GLY A 111 3.62 16.60 -10.38
CA GLY A 111 4.91 17.28 -10.54
C GLY A 111 5.99 16.84 -9.55
N MET A 112 5.70 15.96 -8.56
CA MET A 112 6.71 15.38 -7.67
C MET A 112 7.56 14.31 -8.37
N ALA A 113 7.06 13.75 -9.46
CA ALA A 113 7.75 12.81 -10.36
C ALA A 113 7.23 13.01 -11.79
N PRO A 114 7.89 12.45 -12.82
CA PRO A 114 7.40 12.47 -14.21
C PRO A 114 5.99 11.91 -14.36
N LEU A 115 5.57 11.00 -13.49
CA LEU A 115 4.20 10.49 -13.40
C LEU A 115 3.76 10.34 -11.96
N THR A 116 2.50 10.73 -11.68
CA THR A 116 1.88 10.55 -10.38
C THR A 116 0.53 9.87 -10.53
N ILE A 117 0.29 8.82 -9.73
CA ILE A 117 -0.95 8.03 -9.75
C ILE A 117 -1.55 7.98 -8.35
N GLY A 118 -2.81 8.38 -8.19
CA GLY A 118 -3.54 8.31 -6.92
C GLY A 118 -4.55 7.16 -6.90
N LEU A 119 -4.62 6.40 -5.82
CA LEU A 119 -5.53 5.26 -5.68
C LEU A 119 -6.66 5.58 -4.70
N GLY A 120 -7.89 5.61 -5.20
CA GLY A 120 -9.08 5.74 -4.38
C GLY A 120 -9.69 7.14 -4.33
N PRO A 121 -10.63 7.34 -3.40
CA PRO A 121 -11.39 8.57 -3.32
C PRO A 121 -10.49 9.78 -3.01
N ASN A 122 -11.00 10.96 -3.40
CA ASN A 122 -10.40 12.28 -3.17
C ASN A 122 -9.21 12.63 -4.09
N PHE A 123 -8.71 11.72 -4.93
CA PHE A 123 -7.80 12.08 -5.99
C PHE A 123 -8.56 12.66 -7.20
N VAL A 124 -7.99 13.71 -7.79
CA VAL A 124 -8.51 14.36 -8.99
C VAL A 124 -7.41 14.30 -10.06
N ALA A 125 -7.64 13.48 -11.08
CA ALA A 125 -6.74 13.33 -12.21
C ALA A 125 -6.62 14.66 -12.99
N GLY A 126 -5.42 14.99 -13.41
CA GLY A 126 -5.10 16.27 -14.04
C GLY A 126 -4.90 17.44 -13.06
N ALA A 127 -5.29 17.29 -11.77
CA ALA A 127 -5.14 18.33 -10.76
C ALA A 127 -4.21 17.91 -9.62
N THR A 128 -4.59 16.90 -8.81
CA THR A 128 -3.77 16.44 -7.67
C THR A 128 -2.73 15.40 -8.06
N VAL A 129 -3.03 14.61 -9.09
CA VAL A 129 -2.19 13.57 -9.70
C VAL A 129 -2.37 13.59 -11.21
N ASP A 130 -1.51 12.92 -11.98
CA ASP A 130 -1.68 12.82 -13.44
C ASP A 130 -2.80 11.83 -13.78
N PHE A 131 -2.82 10.66 -13.15
CA PHE A 131 -3.90 9.68 -13.25
C PHE A 131 -4.44 9.32 -11.87
N ALA A 132 -5.72 8.96 -11.83
CA ALA A 132 -6.31 8.33 -10.65
C ALA A 132 -6.86 6.95 -11.02
N ILE A 133 -6.84 6.01 -10.08
CA ILE A 133 -7.40 4.67 -10.25
C ILE A 133 -8.63 4.52 -9.36
N GLU A 134 -9.74 4.13 -9.97
CA GLU A 134 -10.97 3.86 -9.23
C GLU A 134 -10.80 2.62 -8.33
N THR A 135 -11.18 2.76 -7.08
CA THR A 135 -11.04 1.68 -6.09
C THR A 135 -12.35 1.19 -5.50
N SER A 136 -13.48 1.83 -5.83
CA SER A 136 -14.80 1.38 -5.42
C SER A 136 -15.17 0.06 -6.09
N TRP A 137 -15.84 -0.82 -5.35
CA TRP A 137 -16.40 -2.03 -5.94
C TRP A 137 -17.42 -1.69 -7.03
N GLY A 138 -17.49 -2.50 -8.05
CA GLY A 138 -18.36 -2.36 -9.22
C GLY A 138 -17.59 -2.44 -10.54
N ASP A 139 -18.27 -2.08 -11.63
CA ASP A 139 -17.73 -2.20 -13.00
C ASP A 139 -16.53 -1.31 -13.27
N ARG A 140 -16.42 -0.21 -12.53
CA ARG A 140 -15.30 0.74 -12.65
C ARG A 140 -14.09 0.39 -11.79
N LEU A 141 -14.12 -0.69 -10.98
CA LEU A 141 -12.98 -1.08 -10.14
C LEU A 141 -11.72 -1.28 -10.99
N GLY A 142 -10.67 -0.52 -10.69
CA GLY A 142 -9.41 -0.51 -11.42
C GLY A 142 -9.44 0.36 -12.68
N ALA A 143 -10.53 1.08 -13.00
CA ALA A 143 -10.57 1.99 -14.13
C ALA A 143 -9.53 3.10 -13.97
N VAL A 144 -8.85 3.44 -15.07
CA VAL A 144 -7.94 4.58 -15.16
C VAL A 144 -8.75 5.84 -15.45
N ILE A 145 -8.51 6.88 -14.68
CA ILE A 145 -9.12 8.20 -14.80
C ILE A 145 -8.00 9.17 -15.16
N ASP A 146 -8.10 9.80 -16.30
CA ASP A 146 -7.13 10.79 -16.82
C ASP A 146 -7.57 12.24 -16.63
N ALA A 147 -8.86 12.46 -16.35
CA ALA A 147 -9.41 13.77 -16.04
C ALA A 147 -10.57 13.67 -15.02
N GLY A 148 -10.56 14.54 -14.02
CA GLY A 148 -11.60 14.63 -13.01
C GLY A 148 -11.43 13.70 -11.81
N PRO A 149 -12.42 13.64 -10.89
CA PRO A 149 -12.32 12.92 -9.65
C PRO A 149 -12.64 11.42 -9.79
N THR A 150 -12.11 10.62 -8.88
CA THR A 150 -12.61 9.29 -8.56
C THR A 150 -14.00 9.36 -7.95
N LEU A 151 -14.70 8.22 -7.89
CA LEU A 151 -15.99 8.15 -7.19
C LEU A 151 -15.83 8.50 -5.71
N PRO A 152 -16.79 9.22 -5.11
CA PRO A 152 -16.78 9.48 -3.70
C PRO A 152 -16.88 8.17 -2.89
N LEU A 153 -16.39 8.20 -1.66
CA LEU A 153 -16.45 7.05 -0.78
C LEU A 153 -17.91 6.64 -0.52
N ALA A 154 -18.30 5.45 -0.97
CA ALA A 154 -19.64 4.91 -0.76
C ALA A 154 -19.97 4.61 0.71
N GLY A 155 -18.96 4.47 1.55
CA GLY A 155 -19.12 4.31 2.99
C GLY A 155 -19.28 2.85 3.44
N GLU A 156 -19.93 1.98 2.67
CA GLU A 156 -20.18 0.59 3.08
C GLU A 156 -19.15 -0.39 2.50
N PRO A 157 -18.62 -1.32 3.33
CA PRO A 157 -17.77 -2.39 2.84
C PRO A 157 -18.60 -3.45 2.12
N ARG A 158 -18.04 -4.05 1.05
CA ARG A 158 -18.66 -5.23 0.43
C ARG A 158 -18.82 -6.34 1.47
N PRO A 159 -20.00 -6.96 1.60
CA PRO A 159 -20.20 -8.09 2.49
C PRO A 159 -19.29 -9.28 2.13
N ILE A 160 -18.85 -10.01 3.15
CA ILE A 160 -18.14 -11.28 3.04
C ILE A 160 -18.95 -12.29 3.86
N GLY A 161 -19.34 -13.42 3.26
CA GLY A 161 -20.18 -14.42 3.93
C GLY A 161 -21.47 -13.82 4.52
N GLY A 162 -22.06 -12.83 3.87
CA GLY A 162 -23.23 -12.10 4.36
C GLY A 162 -22.95 -10.99 5.39
N ALA A 163 -21.75 -10.97 6.00
CA ALA A 163 -21.38 -9.97 7.00
C ALA A 163 -20.82 -8.69 6.33
N GLY A 164 -21.49 -7.58 6.55
CA GLY A 164 -21.07 -6.23 6.11
C GLY A 164 -20.10 -5.60 7.11
N ARG A 165 -20.48 -4.42 7.61
CA ARG A 165 -19.67 -3.65 8.57
C ARG A 165 -19.53 -4.34 9.93
N VAL A 166 -20.46 -5.21 10.33
CA VAL A 166 -20.44 -5.91 11.61
C VAL A 166 -19.15 -6.68 11.86
N ARG A 167 -18.47 -7.15 10.80
CA ARG A 167 -17.21 -7.92 10.93
C ARG A 167 -16.00 -7.10 11.38
N PHE A 168 -16.12 -5.79 11.54
CA PHE A 168 -15.01 -4.91 11.93
C PHE A 168 -15.14 -4.44 13.37
N VAL A 169 -14.00 -4.40 14.07
CA VAL A 169 -13.87 -3.70 15.34
C VAL A 169 -13.07 -2.41 15.15
N TYR A 170 -13.51 -1.36 15.79
CA TYR A 170 -12.89 -0.04 15.77
C TYR A 170 -12.39 0.30 17.17
N ALA A 171 -11.25 0.99 17.25
CA ALA A 171 -10.68 1.46 18.51
C ALA A 171 -11.67 2.38 19.26
N PRO A 172 -12.04 2.06 20.51
CA PRO A 172 -12.98 2.87 21.29
C PRO A 172 -12.33 4.14 21.85
N ALA A 173 -11.01 4.13 21.99
CA ALA A 173 -10.18 5.23 22.47
C ALA A 173 -8.89 5.31 21.65
N ALA A 174 -8.16 6.41 21.76
CA ALA A 174 -6.77 6.48 21.29
C ALA A 174 -5.85 5.77 22.30
N GLY A 175 -4.78 5.12 21.80
CA GLY A 175 -3.78 4.45 22.62
C GLY A 175 -3.14 3.24 21.94
N GLY A 176 -2.22 2.58 22.65
CA GLY A 176 -1.53 1.39 22.17
C GLY A 176 -2.49 0.23 21.95
N PHE A 177 -2.36 -0.43 20.81
CA PHE A 177 -3.07 -1.66 20.49
C PHE A 177 -2.28 -2.86 21.06
N ASP A 178 -2.91 -3.67 21.88
CA ASP A 178 -2.32 -4.84 22.51
C ASP A 178 -3.09 -6.12 22.16
N THR A 179 -2.35 -7.17 21.73
CA THR A 179 -2.94 -8.44 21.35
C THR A 179 -1.89 -9.56 21.38
N SER A 180 -2.32 -10.76 21.75
CA SER A 180 -1.60 -12.03 21.56
C SER A 180 -2.19 -12.87 20.42
N ALA A 181 -3.36 -12.50 19.89
CA ALA A 181 -4.00 -13.21 18.79
C ALA A 181 -3.22 -13.08 17.47
N GLN A 182 -3.46 -14.00 16.55
CA GLN A 182 -2.76 -14.09 15.27
C GLN A 182 -3.74 -13.96 14.09
N ILE A 183 -3.26 -13.43 12.96
CA ILE A 183 -3.99 -13.49 11.69
C ILE A 183 -4.13 -14.96 11.27
N GLY A 184 -5.33 -15.36 10.85
CA GLY A 184 -5.66 -16.75 10.51
C GLY A 184 -6.22 -17.55 11.68
N GLU A 185 -6.17 -17.02 12.91
CA GLU A 185 -6.74 -17.68 14.11
C GLU A 185 -8.27 -17.69 14.02
N GLN A 186 -8.87 -18.80 14.42
CA GLN A 186 -10.32 -18.93 14.58
C GLN A 186 -10.78 -18.39 15.92
N VAL A 187 -11.87 -17.65 15.93
CA VAL A 187 -12.44 -17.05 17.12
C VAL A 187 -13.94 -17.26 17.19
N GLU A 188 -14.45 -17.46 18.38
CA GLU A 188 -15.87 -17.47 18.67
C GLU A 188 -16.37 -16.02 18.86
N GLU A 189 -17.66 -15.82 18.62
CA GLU A 189 -18.29 -14.54 18.93
C GLU A 189 -18.09 -14.16 20.40
N ASN A 190 -17.85 -12.89 20.68
CA ASN A 190 -17.53 -12.33 22.00
C ASN A 190 -16.18 -12.77 22.62
N ALA A 191 -15.38 -13.60 21.95
CA ALA A 191 -14.00 -13.87 22.40
C ALA A 191 -13.20 -12.58 22.49
N VAL A 192 -12.36 -12.42 23.51
CA VAL A 192 -11.44 -11.29 23.65
C VAL A 192 -10.28 -11.50 22.65
N ILE A 193 -10.07 -10.56 21.73
CA ILE A 193 -9.01 -10.62 20.71
C ILE A 193 -7.86 -9.68 21.06
N ALA A 194 -8.17 -8.48 21.58
CA ALA A 194 -7.19 -7.42 21.77
C ALA A 194 -7.64 -6.45 22.86
N ALA A 195 -6.82 -5.44 23.13
CA ALA A 195 -7.19 -4.28 23.93
C ALA A 195 -6.62 -3.00 23.31
N VAL A 196 -7.27 -1.85 23.59
CA VAL A 196 -6.75 -0.51 23.32
C VAL A 196 -6.94 0.34 24.57
N ALA A 197 -5.88 0.96 25.06
CA ALA A 197 -5.89 1.75 26.30
C ALA A 197 -6.55 0.99 27.46
N GLY A 198 -6.33 -0.32 27.60
CA GLY A 198 -6.91 -1.18 28.63
C GLY A 198 -8.36 -1.62 28.38
N VAL A 199 -9.00 -1.14 27.31
CA VAL A 199 -10.36 -1.54 26.94
C VAL A 199 -10.32 -2.80 26.06
N SER A 200 -10.92 -3.91 26.54
CA SER A 200 -10.96 -5.17 25.77
C SER A 200 -11.79 -5.05 24.50
N LEU A 201 -11.25 -5.56 23.41
CA LEU A 201 -11.89 -5.68 22.11
C LEU A 201 -12.29 -7.13 21.86
N ARG A 202 -13.54 -7.35 21.50
CA ARG A 202 -14.12 -8.68 21.32
C ARG A 202 -14.45 -8.97 19.87
N ALA A 203 -14.44 -10.25 19.49
CA ALA A 203 -14.91 -10.72 18.19
C ALA A 203 -16.39 -10.35 18.03
N PRO A 204 -16.75 -9.62 16.98
CA PRO A 204 -18.14 -9.22 16.76
C PRO A 204 -19.00 -10.36 16.17
N ILE A 205 -18.37 -11.37 15.61
CA ILE A 205 -18.94 -12.57 15.01
C ILE A 205 -17.93 -13.72 15.16
N ALA A 206 -18.39 -14.97 15.11
CA ALA A 206 -17.50 -16.12 14.96
C ALA A 206 -16.85 -16.14 13.56
N GLY A 207 -15.62 -16.64 13.45
CA GLY A 207 -14.90 -16.73 12.18
C GLY A 207 -13.39 -16.70 12.34
N VAL A 208 -12.69 -16.26 11.30
CA VAL A 208 -11.22 -16.17 11.25
C VAL A 208 -10.78 -14.71 11.35
N ILE A 209 -9.77 -14.44 12.16
CA ILE A 209 -9.10 -13.11 12.20
C ILE A 209 -8.40 -12.88 10.87
N ARG A 210 -9.03 -12.09 10.01
CA ARG A 210 -8.50 -11.71 8.70
C ARG A 210 -7.69 -10.43 8.73
N GLY A 211 -8.00 -9.58 9.67
CA GLY A 211 -7.30 -8.31 9.88
C GLY A 211 -7.08 -8.06 11.36
N LEU A 212 -5.84 -7.67 11.69
CA LEU A 212 -5.40 -7.40 13.05
C LEU A 212 -4.27 -6.39 13.03
N THR A 213 -4.46 -5.25 13.69
CA THR A 213 -3.39 -4.29 13.92
C THR A 213 -2.25 -4.96 14.68
N ARG A 214 -1.01 -4.56 14.42
CA ARG A 214 0.15 -5.10 15.14
C ARG A 214 0.16 -4.60 16.59
N ALA A 215 0.52 -5.47 17.53
CA ALA A 215 0.72 -5.08 18.93
C ALA A 215 1.79 -3.98 19.05
N GLY A 216 1.55 -3.02 19.94
CA GLY A 216 2.42 -1.87 20.17
C GLY A 216 2.17 -0.67 19.24
N VAL A 217 1.30 -0.80 18.23
CA VAL A 217 0.96 0.33 17.35
C VAL A 217 -0.04 1.26 18.05
N GLU A 218 0.28 2.56 18.07
CA GLU A 218 -0.63 3.60 18.53
C GLU A 218 -1.76 3.82 17.52
N VAL A 219 -2.99 3.78 17.98
CA VAL A 219 -4.17 3.98 17.15
C VAL A 219 -5.02 5.14 17.65
N ALA A 220 -5.58 5.88 16.71
CA ALA A 220 -6.56 6.92 17.03
C ALA A 220 -7.94 6.30 17.30
N VAL A 221 -8.78 7.01 18.02
CA VAL A 221 -10.19 6.63 18.20
C VAL A 221 -10.87 6.40 16.84
N ARG A 222 -11.73 5.37 16.75
CA ARG A 222 -12.41 4.95 15.51
C ARG A 222 -11.50 4.42 14.40
N THR A 223 -10.22 4.20 14.67
CA THR A 223 -9.37 3.43 13.75
C THR A 223 -9.89 2.00 13.66
N LYS A 224 -10.00 1.46 12.46
CA LYS A 224 -10.34 0.05 12.25
C LYS A 224 -9.14 -0.79 12.66
N VAL A 225 -9.31 -1.67 13.66
CA VAL A 225 -8.19 -2.44 14.26
C VAL A 225 -8.31 -3.94 14.08
N ILE A 226 -9.53 -4.49 13.90
CA ILE A 226 -9.76 -5.92 13.70
C ILE A 226 -10.76 -6.12 12.55
N GLU A 227 -10.60 -7.21 11.79
CA GLU A 227 -11.56 -7.74 10.83
C GLU A 227 -11.69 -9.24 11.04
N VAL A 228 -12.91 -9.76 11.26
CA VAL A 228 -13.22 -11.19 11.35
C VAL A 228 -13.94 -11.61 10.08
N ASP A 229 -13.47 -12.67 9.43
CA ASP A 229 -14.07 -13.26 8.23
C ASP A 229 -14.98 -14.44 8.64
N PRO A 230 -16.29 -14.37 8.41
CA PRO A 230 -17.22 -15.42 8.87
C PRO A 230 -17.11 -16.72 8.09
N ARG A 231 -16.35 -16.79 7.00
CA ARG A 231 -16.23 -17.99 6.17
C ARG A 231 -15.41 -19.11 6.82
N SER A 232 -14.79 -18.87 7.96
CA SER A 232 -14.01 -19.85 8.73
C SER A 232 -12.88 -20.53 7.94
N ASP A 233 -12.35 -19.86 6.93
CA ASP A 233 -11.22 -20.30 6.10
C ASP A 233 -9.97 -19.48 6.44
N PRO A 234 -8.98 -20.05 7.17
CA PRO A 234 -7.74 -19.34 7.50
C PRO A 234 -6.98 -18.84 6.25
N ALA A 235 -7.04 -19.56 5.12
CA ALA A 235 -6.35 -19.17 3.91
C ALA A 235 -6.88 -17.84 3.33
N ALA A 236 -8.14 -17.49 3.59
CA ALA A 236 -8.73 -16.23 3.17
C ALA A 236 -8.12 -14.99 3.84
N ALA A 237 -7.33 -15.16 4.91
CA ALA A 237 -6.62 -14.09 5.60
C ALA A 237 -5.26 -13.73 4.96
N PHE A 238 -4.80 -14.52 3.98
CA PHE A 238 -3.47 -14.40 3.38
C PHE A 238 -3.51 -14.18 1.87
N GLY A 239 -2.39 -13.72 1.31
CA GLY A 239 -2.18 -13.56 -0.12
C GLY A 239 -2.86 -12.31 -0.71
N LEU A 240 -2.83 -12.18 -2.03
CA LEU A 240 -3.37 -11.02 -2.73
C LEU A 240 -4.89 -11.14 -2.93
N GLY A 241 -5.64 -10.17 -2.42
CA GLY A 241 -7.09 -10.10 -2.63
C GLY A 241 -7.48 -9.69 -4.06
N GLU A 242 -8.71 -10.03 -4.48
CA GLU A 242 -9.27 -9.68 -5.79
C GLU A 242 -9.24 -8.15 -6.04
N ARG A 243 -9.76 -7.36 -5.10
CA ARG A 243 -9.82 -5.90 -5.25
C ARG A 243 -8.44 -5.26 -5.39
N PRO A 244 -7.44 -5.54 -4.52
CA PRO A 244 -6.07 -5.08 -4.71
C PRO A 244 -5.45 -5.46 -6.05
N ARG A 245 -5.68 -6.68 -6.55
CA ARG A 245 -5.18 -7.12 -7.87
C ARG A 245 -5.77 -6.28 -9.00
N ARG A 246 -7.10 -6.08 -9.03
CA ARG A 246 -7.76 -5.26 -10.06
C ARG A 246 -7.31 -3.81 -10.04
N ILE A 247 -7.03 -3.24 -8.85
CA ILE A 247 -6.47 -1.90 -8.72
C ILE A 247 -5.04 -1.86 -9.29
N ALA A 248 -4.21 -2.85 -8.97
CA ALA A 248 -2.84 -2.95 -9.48
C ALA A 248 -2.79 -3.07 -11.01
N GLU A 249 -3.71 -3.81 -11.62
CA GLU A 249 -3.89 -3.86 -13.07
C GLU A 249 -4.23 -2.49 -13.65
N GLY A 250 -5.05 -1.70 -12.95
CA GLY A 250 -5.33 -0.31 -13.30
C GLY A 250 -4.06 0.54 -13.34
N VAL A 251 -3.19 0.40 -12.34
CA VAL A 251 -1.88 1.09 -12.30
C VAL A 251 -1.02 0.70 -13.49
N LEU A 252 -0.93 -0.59 -13.84
CA LEU A 252 -0.18 -1.04 -15.01
C LEU A 252 -0.74 -0.46 -16.32
N ARG A 253 -2.07 -0.35 -16.45
CA ARG A 253 -2.70 0.30 -17.63
C ARG A 253 -2.37 1.80 -17.69
N ALA A 254 -2.41 2.52 -16.58
CA ALA A 254 -2.04 3.94 -16.54
C ALA A 254 -0.57 4.15 -16.96
N LEU A 255 0.33 3.29 -16.51
CA LEU A 255 1.74 3.31 -16.92
C LEU A 255 1.90 3.06 -18.43
N ALA A 256 1.18 2.10 -18.98
CA ALA A 256 1.22 1.82 -20.43
C ALA A 256 0.72 3.03 -21.26
N THR A 257 -0.29 3.74 -20.79
CA THR A 257 -0.84 4.93 -21.44
C THR A 257 0.13 6.11 -21.39
N SER A 258 0.88 6.26 -20.29
CA SER A 258 1.79 7.40 -20.05
C SER A 258 3.09 7.35 -20.84
N ARG A 259 3.37 6.29 -21.60
CA ARG A 259 4.65 6.05 -22.32
C ARG A 259 5.91 6.07 -21.43
N ILE A 260 5.77 5.88 -20.13
CA ILE A 260 6.92 5.70 -19.26
C ILE A 260 7.55 4.35 -19.59
N THR A 261 8.62 4.39 -20.36
CA THR A 261 9.43 3.23 -20.73
C THR A 261 10.13 2.66 -19.49
N ARG A 262 10.41 1.34 -19.53
CA ARG A 262 11.26 0.64 -18.56
C ARG A 262 12.71 1.17 -18.73
N THR A 263 13.05 2.29 -18.10
CA THR A 263 14.40 2.84 -18.17
C THR A 263 15.30 2.04 -17.23
N ASN A 264 16.39 1.49 -17.77
CA ASN A 264 17.42 0.84 -16.97
C ASN A 264 18.05 1.83 -15.98
N VAL A 265 18.18 1.44 -14.72
CA VAL A 265 18.79 2.20 -13.61
C VAL A 265 20.32 2.37 -13.77
N THR A 266 20.87 2.20 -14.94
CA THR A 266 22.25 2.56 -15.24
C THR A 266 22.32 4.01 -15.70
N GLY A 267 22.13 4.94 -14.76
CA GLY A 267 22.33 6.38 -14.97
C GLY A 267 23.79 6.71 -15.21
N ARG A 268 24.27 6.58 -16.45
CA ARG A 268 25.34 7.41 -16.99
C ARG A 268 24.75 8.25 -18.10
N ARG A 269 24.53 9.53 -17.82
CA ARG A 269 24.45 10.53 -18.88
C ARG A 269 25.78 10.49 -19.61
N GLN A 270 25.80 10.01 -20.85
CA GLN A 270 26.84 10.36 -21.80
C GLN A 270 26.65 11.85 -22.07
N THR A 271 27.51 12.68 -21.51
CA THR A 271 27.70 14.04 -21.96
C THR A 271 28.18 13.96 -23.41
N ALA A 272 27.33 14.42 -24.32
CA ALA A 272 27.70 14.62 -25.70
C ALA A 272 28.88 15.60 -25.73
N GLY A 273 30.05 15.12 -26.16
CA GLY A 273 31.24 15.92 -26.34
C GLY A 273 30.98 16.99 -27.38
N VAL A 274 31.21 18.23 -27.00
CA VAL A 274 31.31 19.36 -27.91
C VAL A 274 32.52 19.15 -28.79
N PRO A 275 32.44 19.14 -30.13
CA PRO A 275 33.63 19.11 -30.99
C PRO A 275 34.35 20.44 -30.90
N THR A 276 35.57 20.42 -30.36
CA THR A 276 36.48 21.58 -30.43
C THR A 276 36.94 21.73 -31.88
N SER A 277 36.43 22.74 -32.56
CA SER A 277 36.96 23.22 -33.84
C SER A 277 38.29 23.92 -33.59
N ILE A 278 39.35 23.35 -34.06
CA ILE A 278 40.66 24.00 -34.18
C ILE A 278 40.65 24.67 -35.57
N ALA A 279 40.60 26.00 -35.58
CA ALA A 279 40.92 26.78 -36.78
C ALA A 279 42.39 27.22 -36.71
N THR A 280 43.07 26.98 -37.78
CA THR A 280 44.43 27.43 -38.15
C THR A 280 44.48 28.97 -38.26
#